data_de278d3b649f1418f3d74a7dbfc49d70
#
_entry.id   de278d3b649f1418f3d74a7dbfc49d70
#
_cell.length_a   1.000
_cell.length_b   1.000
_cell.length_c   1.000
_cell.angle_alpha   90.00
_cell.angle_beta   90.00
_cell.angle_gamma   90.00
#
_symmetry.space_group_name_H-M   'P 1'
#
loop_
_entity.id
_entity.type
_entity.pdbx_description
1 polymer ?
#
loop_
_entity_poly.entity_id
_entity_poly.type
_entity_poly.pdbx_seq_one_letter_code
_entity_poly.pdbx_strand_id
1 'polypeptide(L)'
;MDHHIFVGGGGPGYTEKQWLSLEYANRHGLIAGATGTGKTVTLQVLAENFSNAGVPVFLTDVKGDLSGLAHAGTEMFKLHEAFTSRADKIGFNDYLYQSFPVTFWDLFGQQGHPVRTTIAEMGPLLVSRLLELSEPQEGVVNIAFRVADEQGMPLFDLKDLQALLVWVGEQREELTLRYGNVSASSIGAIQRRLLVLENQGGAELFGEPALALSDIISTTADGRGQINILASDKLMNAPRLYATFLLCLLSELFEELPEVGDPDKPKLVFFFDEAHLLFDGAPKPLVDKVEQIARLIRSKGVGIYFVTQNPSDVPEDILGQLGNRVQHALRAFTARDRRQLVQAAETYRDNPLFDTADAIREVGVGEAVTSMLQNKGIPGIVERTLIRPPSSKLGPISPSERA
;
A
#
# COMPACT_ATOMS: atom_id res chain seq x y z
N MET A 1 -11.05 -23.02 -10.79
CA MET A 1 -10.69 -21.63 -10.48
C MET A 1 -9.27 -21.44 -10.97
N ASP A 2 -9.02 -20.40 -11.74
CA ASP A 2 -7.67 -20.17 -12.26
C ASP A 2 -6.75 -19.77 -11.10
N HIS A 3 -5.71 -20.56 -10.88
CA HIS A 3 -4.68 -20.29 -9.85
C HIS A 3 -3.68 -19.21 -10.27
N HIS A 4 -3.94 -18.52 -11.38
CA HIS A 4 -3.01 -17.57 -12.00
C HIS A 4 -3.73 -16.33 -12.50
N ILE A 5 -3.07 -15.19 -12.36
CA ILE A 5 -3.49 -13.90 -12.93
C ILE A 5 -2.75 -13.68 -14.26
N PHE A 6 -3.49 -13.43 -15.34
CA PHE A 6 -2.93 -13.06 -16.63
C PHE A 6 -2.43 -11.61 -16.62
N VAL A 7 -1.13 -11.44 -16.70
CA VAL A 7 -0.47 -10.11 -16.65
C VAL A 7 -0.33 -9.50 -18.05
N GLY A 8 -0.02 -10.31 -19.04
CA GLY A 8 0.19 -9.85 -20.41
C GLY A 8 0.87 -10.89 -21.29
N GLY A 9 1.30 -10.48 -22.46
CA GLY A 9 2.04 -11.32 -23.40
C GLY A 9 3.52 -10.99 -23.43
N GLY A 10 4.38 -11.99 -23.36
CA GLY A 10 5.82 -11.91 -23.49
C GLY A 10 6.36 -12.68 -24.71
N GLY A 11 7.67 -12.80 -24.79
CA GLY A 11 8.36 -13.48 -25.88
C GLY A 11 8.26 -12.78 -27.23
N PRO A 12 8.80 -13.40 -28.29
CA PRO A 12 8.73 -12.86 -29.64
C PRO A 12 7.28 -12.65 -30.10
N GLY A 13 6.93 -11.39 -30.43
CA GLY A 13 5.55 -11.05 -30.87
C GLY A 13 4.53 -10.95 -29.74
N TYR A 14 4.91 -11.10 -28.48
CA TYR A 14 4.06 -11.03 -27.30
C TYR A 14 2.99 -12.14 -27.19
N THR A 15 3.26 -13.30 -27.75
CA THR A 15 2.32 -14.43 -27.78
C THR A 15 2.46 -15.38 -26.57
N GLU A 16 3.54 -15.27 -25.82
CA GLU A 16 3.79 -16.11 -24.64
C GLU A 16 3.12 -15.50 -23.41
N LYS A 17 2.08 -16.14 -22.90
CA LYS A 17 1.31 -15.61 -21.77
C LYS A 17 2.16 -15.52 -20.50
N GLN A 18 2.18 -14.35 -19.90
CA GLN A 18 2.85 -14.08 -18.63
C GLN A 18 1.84 -14.13 -17.49
N TRP A 19 2.15 -14.90 -16.47
CA TRP A 19 1.26 -15.23 -15.37
C TRP A 19 1.86 -14.87 -14.01
N LEU A 20 1.05 -14.30 -13.13
CA LEU A 20 1.34 -14.21 -11.71
C LEU A 20 0.56 -15.33 -11.00
N SER A 21 1.28 -16.22 -10.29
CA SER A 21 0.66 -17.29 -9.51
C SER A 21 0.06 -16.74 -8.23
N LEU A 22 -1.20 -17.08 -7.96
CA LEU A 22 -1.88 -16.68 -6.72
C LEU A 22 -1.20 -17.27 -5.47
N GLU A 23 -0.66 -18.49 -5.56
CA GLU A 23 0.09 -19.16 -4.49
C GLU A 23 1.33 -18.34 -4.04
N TYR A 24 1.92 -17.55 -4.97
CA TYR A 24 3.09 -16.72 -4.65
C TYR A 24 2.78 -15.22 -4.60
N ALA A 25 1.51 -14.84 -4.70
CA ALA A 25 1.15 -13.42 -4.72
C ALA A 25 1.31 -12.75 -3.34
N ASN A 26 1.27 -13.52 -2.23
CA ASN A 26 1.61 -13.04 -0.89
C ASN A 26 3.12 -12.86 -0.65
N ARG A 27 3.97 -13.20 -1.63
CA ARG A 27 5.43 -12.95 -1.58
C ARG A 27 5.81 -11.57 -2.11
N HIS A 28 4.87 -10.66 -1.99
CA HIS A 28 4.99 -9.25 -2.30
C HIS A 28 5.40 -8.94 -3.73
N GLY A 29 5.39 -7.66 -4.09
CA GLY A 29 5.75 -7.25 -5.43
C GLY A 29 6.18 -5.79 -5.55
N LEU A 30 6.75 -5.47 -6.71
CA LEU A 30 7.18 -4.13 -7.10
C LEU A 30 6.62 -3.80 -8.47
N ILE A 31 6.02 -2.62 -8.60
CA ILE A 31 5.68 -2.01 -9.89
C ILE A 31 6.45 -0.69 -9.98
N ALA A 32 7.51 -0.66 -10.77
CA ALA A 32 8.35 0.53 -10.88
C ALA A 32 8.42 1.07 -12.30
N GLY A 33 8.76 2.35 -12.44
CA GLY A 33 8.96 2.99 -13.74
C GLY A 33 8.66 4.48 -13.73
N ALA A 34 9.15 5.20 -14.73
CA ALA A 34 8.95 6.65 -14.84
C ALA A 34 7.46 7.03 -14.99
N THR A 35 7.15 8.30 -14.72
CA THR A 35 5.79 8.83 -14.90
C THR A 35 5.31 8.66 -16.34
N GLY A 36 4.06 8.21 -16.51
CA GLY A 36 3.43 8.03 -17.83
C GLY A 36 3.85 6.76 -18.58
N THR A 37 4.56 5.83 -17.96
CA THR A 37 5.00 4.57 -18.60
C THR A 37 4.00 3.42 -18.48
N GLY A 38 2.97 3.55 -17.62
CA GLY A 38 1.89 2.56 -17.49
C GLY A 38 1.76 1.91 -16.11
N LYS A 39 2.47 2.37 -15.08
CA LYS A 39 2.39 1.82 -13.72
C LYS A 39 0.97 1.74 -13.18
N THR A 40 0.22 2.85 -13.24
CA THR A 40 -1.17 2.92 -12.75
C THR A 40 -2.07 1.91 -13.48
N VAL A 41 -1.87 1.73 -14.79
CA VAL A 41 -2.59 0.71 -15.56
C VAL A 41 -2.24 -0.69 -15.10
N THR A 42 -0.97 -0.98 -14.84
CA THR A 42 -0.54 -2.27 -14.31
C THR A 42 -1.13 -2.53 -12.93
N LEU A 43 -1.11 -1.54 -12.02
CA LEU A 43 -1.75 -1.65 -10.72
C LEU A 43 -3.24 -1.95 -10.88
N GLN A 44 -3.95 -1.18 -11.73
CA GLN A 44 -5.37 -1.38 -12.03
C GLN A 44 -5.65 -2.80 -12.54
N VAL A 45 -4.89 -3.27 -13.52
CA VAL A 45 -5.00 -4.63 -14.05
C VAL A 45 -4.80 -5.70 -12.97
N LEU A 46 -3.81 -5.56 -12.10
CA LEU A 46 -3.60 -6.51 -11.02
C LEU A 46 -4.75 -6.48 -10.00
N ALA A 47 -5.21 -5.29 -9.60
CA ALA A 47 -6.35 -5.14 -8.68
C ALA A 47 -7.63 -5.78 -9.24
N GLU A 48 -7.94 -5.55 -10.53
CA GLU A 48 -9.05 -6.20 -11.25
C GLU A 48 -8.99 -7.72 -11.17
N ASN A 49 -7.81 -8.27 -11.43
CA ASN A 49 -7.64 -9.72 -11.48
C ASN A 49 -7.62 -10.37 -10.10
N PHE A 50 -7.05 -9.71 -9.09
CA PHE A 50 -7.18 -10.17 -7.71
C PHE A 50 -8.66 -10.18 -7.27
N SER A 51 -9.42 -9.12 -7.58
CA SER A 51 -10.85 -9.07 -7.31
C SER A 51 -11.59 -10.24 -7.99
N ASN A 52 -11.37 -10.49 -9.28
CA ASN A 52 -11.98 -11.60 -10.01
C ASN A 52 -11.58 -12.98 -9.44
N ALA A 53 -10.38 -13.11 -8.89
CA ALA A 53 -9.92 -14.32 -8.20
C ALA A 53 -10.52 -14.47 -6.78
N GLY A 54 -11.37 -13.54 -6.34
CA GLY A 54 -11.95 -13.54 -5.00
C GLY A 54 -10.94 -13.18 -3.93
N VAL A 55 -9.96 -12.33 -4.25
CA VAL A 55 -8.97 -11.78 -3.32
C VAL A 55 -9.31 -10.31 -3.09
N PRO A 56 -9.63 -9.90 -1.86
CA PRO A 56 -9.80 -8.51 -1.52
C PRO A 56 -8.53 -7.71 -1.78
N VAL A 57 -8.71 -6.44 -2.17
CA VAL A 57 -7.60 -5.51 -2.45
C VAL A 57 -7.79 -4.26 -1.60
N PHE A 58 -6.70 -3.77 -1.04
CA PHE A 58 -6.62 -2.43 -0.46
C PHE A 58 -5.56 -1.63 -1.22
N LEU A 59 -5.93 -0.48 -1.75
CA LEU A 59 -4.99 0.35 -2.47
C LEU A 59 -5.06 1.82 -2.03
N THR A 60 -3.92 2.48 -2.01
CA THR A 60 -3.84 3.92 -1.78
C THR A 60 -3.84 4.64 -3.13
N ASP A 61 -4.70 5.63 -3.28
CA ASP A 61 -4.83 6.43 -4.50
C ASP A 61 -4.41 7.87 -4.22
N VAL A 62 -3.16 8.17 -4.56
CA VAL A 62 -2.56 9.48 -4.32
C VAL A 62 -3.00 10.52 -5.36
N LYS A 63 -3.29 10.08 -6.58
CA LYS A 63 -3.62 10.95 -7.71
C LYS A 63 -5.11 11.02 -8.02
N GLY A 64 -5.91 10.15 -7.40
CA GLY A 64 -7.34 10.05 -7.64
C GLY A 64 -7.70 9.35 -8.97
N ASP A 65 -6.73 8.74 -9.65
CA ASP A 65 -6.90 8.16 -11.00
C ASP A 65 -7.32 6.68 -11.00
N LEU A 66 -7.36 6.02 -9.84
CA LEU A 66 -7.80 4.62 -9.68
C LEU A 66 -9.28 4.46 -9.40
N SER A 67 -10.00 5.55 -9.15
CA SER A 67 -11.43 5.51 -8.85
C SER A 67 -12.28 4.95 -10.01
N GLY A 68 -11.75 4.97 -11.24
CA GLY A 68 -12.36 4.34 -12.41
C GLY A 68 -12.58 2.83 -12.32
N LEU A 69 -11.93 2.12 -11.38
CA LEU A 69 -12.17 0.71 -11.10
C LEU A 69 -13.65 0.39 -10.81
N ALA A 70 -14.40 1.36 -10.25
CA ALA A 70 -15.84 1.21 -9.97
C ALA A 70 -16.71 1.12 -11.22
N HIS A 71 -16.22 1.53 -12.38
CA HIS A 71 -16.97 1.59 -13.62
C HIS A 71 -16.33 0.74 -14.72
N ALA A 72 -17.16 0.15 -15.58
CA ALA A 72 -16.68 -0.52 -16.77
C ALA A 72 -16.04 0.49 -17.74
N GLY A 73 -15.03 0.06 -18.48
CA GLY A 73 -14.54 0.79 -19.64
C GLY A 73 -15.62 0.95 -20.71
N THR A 74 -15.38 1.74 -21.73
CA THR A 74 -16.35 1.96 -22.82
C THR A 74 -15.66 1.95 -24.17
N GLU A 75 -16.39 1.52 -25.20
CA GLU A 75 -15.92 1.56 -26.59
C GLU A 75 -15.72 3.01 -27.10
N MET A 76 -16.37 3.98 -26.46
CA MET A 76 -16.21 5.40 -26.78
C MET A 76 -14.93 6.01 -26.24
N PHE A 77 -14.16 5.25 -25.43
CA PHE A 77 -12.91 5.75 -24.87
C PHE A 77 -11.83 5.89 -25.95
N LYS A 78 -11.12 6.99 -25.94
CA LYS A 78 -10.09 7.33 -26.95
C LYS A 78 -9.01 6.26 -27.18
N LEU A 79 -8.79 5.35 -26.22
CA LEU A 79 -7.82 4.27 -26.31
C LEU A 79 -8.47 2.91 -26.62
N HIS A 80 -9.77 2.85 -26.93
CA HIS A 80 -10.48 1.59 -27.17
C HIS A 80 -9.78 0.75 -28.27
N GLU A 81 -9.49 1.35 -29.42
CA GLU A 81 -8.81 0.66 -30.54
C GLU A 81 -7.42 0.17 -30.15
N ALA A 82 -6.68 0.95 -29.35
CA ALA A 82 -5.38 0.54 -28.84
C ALA A 82 -5.47 -0.62 -27.84
N PHE A 83 -6.52 -0.65 -27.02
CA PHE A 83 -6.75 -1.72 -26.05
C PHE A 83 -7.19 -3.02 -26.74
N THR A 84 -8.11 -2.95 -27.69
CA THR A 84 -8.56 -4.12 -28.45
C THR A 84 -7.42 -4.71 -29.29
N SER A 85 -6.69 -3.87 -30.03
CA SER A 85 -5.50 -4.31 -30.78
C SER A 85 -4.43 -4.95 -29.88
N ARG A 86 -4.26 -4.42 -28.66
CA ARG A 86 -3.33 -4.99 -27.68
C ARG A 86 -3.84 -6.33 -27.18
N ALA A 87 -5.13 -6.45 -26.84
CA ALA A 87 -5.74 -7.70 -26.42
C ALA A 87 -5.55 -8.80 -27.48
N ASP A 88 -5.82 -8.48 -28.75
CA ASP A 88 -5.61 -9.40 -29.87
C ASP A 88 -4.15 -9.83 -29.98
N LYS A 89 -3.22 -8.88 -29.87
CA LYS A 89 -1.80 -9.14 -30.00
C LYS A 89 -1.24 -10.10 -28.94
N ILE A 90 -1.76 -10.03 -27.71
CA ILE A 90 -1.34 -10.89 -26.59
C ILE A 90 -2.21 -12.15 -26.45
N GLY A 91 -3.13 -12.39 -27.39
CA GLY A 91 -4.05 -13.54 -27.35
C GLY A 91 -5.04 -13.50 -26.18
N PHE A 92 -5.49 -12.29 -25.79
CA PHE A 92 -6.51 -12.10 -24.77
C PHE A 92 -7.90 -12.02 -25.41
N ASN A 93 -8.43 -13.17 -25.85
CA ASN A 93 -9.63 -13.28 -26.65
C ASN A 93 -10.92 -12.94 -25.87
N ASP A 94 -10.90 -13.09 -24.54
CA ASP A 94 -12.04 -12.82 -23.66
C ASP A 94 -12.01 -11.39 -23.09
N TYR A 95 -11.36 -10.45 -23.79
CA TYR A 95 -11.30 -9.07 -23.34
C TYR A 95 -12.66 -8.40 -23.39
N LEU A 96 -13.17 -8.02 -22.22
CA LEU A 96 -14.44 -7.32 -22.04
C LEU A 96 -14.27 -6.19 -21.03
N TYR A 97 -15.03 -5.13 -21.22
CA TYR A 97 -15.17 -4.08 -20.23
C TYR A 97 -16.04 -4.55 -19.06
N GLN A 98 -15.58 -4.29 -17.84
CA GLN A 98 -16.20 -4.75 -16.60
C GLN A 98 -16.00 -3.72 -15.49
N SER A 99 -17.00 -3.55 -14.63
CA SER A 99 -16.89 -2.84 -13.36
C SER A 99 -16.50 -3.79 -12.22
N PHE A 100 -15.90 -3.24 -11.18
CA PHE A 100 -15.47 -4.00 -10.01
C PHE A 100 -16.16 -3.50 -8.75
N PRO A 101 -16.30 -4.34 -7.72
CA PRO A 101 -16.85 -3.92 -6.43
C PRO A 101 -15.82 -3.05 -5.72
N VAL A 102 -16.13 -1.75 -5.59
CA VAL A 102 -15.24 -0.76 -4.99
C VAL A 102 -15.90 -0.15 -3.75
N THR A 103 -15.11 -0.01 -2.67
CA THR A 103 -15.43 0.84 -1.52
C THR A 103 -14.41 1.97 -1.46
N PHE A 104 -14.89 3.20 -1.40
CA PHE A 104 -14.05 4.38 -1.24
C PHE A 104 -13.88 4.73 0.23
N TRP A 105 -12.65 4.96 0.64
CA TRP A 105 -12.26 5.40 1.97
C TRP A 105 -11.56 6.75 1.90
N ASP A 106 -11.81 7.61 2.87
CA ASP A 106 -11.17 8.93 2.97
C ASP A 106 -11.04 9.34 4.43
N LEU A 107 -9.85 9.75 4.84
CA LEU A 107 -9.63 10.25 6.19
C LEU A 107 -10.55 11.44 6.53
N PHE A 108 -10.84 12.30 5.55
CA PHE A 108 -11.65 13.51 5.73
C PHE A 108 -13.15 13.29 5.44
N GLY A 109 -13.56 12.08 5.04
CA GLY A 109 -14.95 11.74 4.73
C GLY A 109 -15.57 12.51 3.56
N GLN A 110 -14.75 13.07 2.67
CA GLN A 110 -15.21 13.89 1.54
C GLN A 110 -15.29 13.11 0.23
N GLN A 111 -14.48 12.08 0.09
CA GLN A 111 -14.35 11.27 -1.11
C GLN A 111 -14.74 9.80 -0.91
N GLY A 112 -15.16 9.43 0.29
CA GLY A 112 -15.52 8.06 0.66
C GLY A 112 -15.95 7.97 2.12
N HIS A 113 -16.11 6.74 2.59
CA HIS A 113 -16.37 6.48 4.00
C HIS A 113 -15.20 6.97 4.86
N PRO A 114 -15.47 7.59 6.02
CA PRO A 114 -14.39 8.02 6.90
C PRO A 114 -13.62 6.80 7.41
N VAL A 115 -12.30 6.88 7.32
CA VAL A 115 -11.40 5.88 7.88
C VAL A 115 -10.86 6.41 9.20
N ARG A 116 -11.01 5.63 10.28
CA ARG A 116 -10.59 6.03 11.64
C ARG A 116 -9.91 4.90 12.37
N THR A 117 -9.13 5.26 13.36
CA THR A 117 -8.58 4.35 14.36
C THR A 117 -8.72 5.01 15.73
N THR A 118 -8.68 4.26 16.81
CA THR A 118 -8.65 4.83 18.15
C THR A 118 -7.21 5.05 18.63
N ILE A 119 -7.04 5.97 19.58
CA ILE A 119 -5.75 6.15 20.26
C ILE A 119 -5.32 4.84 20.94
N ALA A 120 -6.29 4.11 21.53
CA ALA A 120 -6.02 2.83 22.18
C ALA A 120 -5.47 1.78 21.20
N GLU A 121 -6.09 1.63 20.01
CA GLU A 121 -5.63 0.68 18.96
C GLU A 121 -4.25 1.05 18.42
N MET A 122 -4.00 2.34 18.21
CA MET A 122 -2.67 2.78 17.76
C MET A 122 -1.59 2.46 18.79
N GLY A 123 -1.90 2.53 20.07
CA GLY A 123 -1.01 2.23 21.16
C GLY A 123 0.11 3.26 21.39
N PRO A 124 0.80 3.18 22.54
CA PRO A 124 1.75 4.21 22.98
C PRO A 124 2.97 4.31 22.05
N LEU A 125 3.40 3.21 21.46
CA LEU A 125 4.58 3.20 20.58
C LEU A 125 4.33 4.00 19.30
N LEU A 126 3.24 3.72 18.59
CA LEU A 126 2.93 4.39 17.32
C LEU A 126 2.54 5.85 17.55
N VAL A 127 1.80 6.14 18.64
CA VAL A 127 1.51 7.52 19.05
C VAL A 127 2.80 8.31 19.32
N SER A 128 3.76 7.71 20.03
CA SER A 128 5.06 8.35 20.29
C SER A 128 5.84 8.63 19.01
N ARG A 129 5.79 7.71 18.04
CA ARG A 129 6.44 7.88 16.72
C ARG A 129 5.76 8.96 15.89
N LEU A 130 4.43 8.94 15.85
CA LEU A 130 3.63 9.96 15.14
C LEU A 130 3.94 11.37 15.65
N LEU A 131 4.06 11.52 16.96
CA LEU A 131 4.36 12.79 17.63
C LEU A 131 5.87 13.13 17.68
N GLU A 132 6.77 12.25 17.21
CA GLU A 132 8.24 12.41 17.30
C GLU A 132 8.71 12.74 18.72
N LEU A 133 8.31 11.92 19.66
CA LEU A 133 8.65 12.12 21.07
C LEU A 133 10.09 11.70 21.35
N SER A 134 10.72 12.43 22.26
CA SER A 134 11.98 12.00 22.86
C SER A 134 11.74 10.87 23.87
N GLU A 135 12.78 10.11 24.22
CA GLU A 135 12.70 9.01 25.18
C GLU A 135 12.00 9.40 26.50
N PRO A 136 12.29 10.56 27.16
CA PRO A 136 11.53 10.98 28.33
C PRO A 136 10.05 11.26 28.09
N GLN A 137 9.69 11.77 26.90
CA GLN A 137 8.29 12.03 26.51
C GLN A 137 7.57 10.73 26.19
N GLU A 138 8.22 9.79 25.49
CA GLU A 138 7.73 8.44 25.25
C GLU A 138 7.45 7.71 26.56
N GLY A 139 8.33 7.84 27.57
CA GLY A 139 8.10 7.32 28.91
C GLY A 139 6.81 7.85 29.54
N VAL A 140 6.52 9.14 29.42
CA VAL A 140 5.26 9.74 29.92
C VAL A 140 4.04 9.19 29.18
N VAL A 141 4.09 9.03 27.86
CA VAL A 141 3.00 8.43 27.08
C VAL A 141 2.76 6.97 27.51
N ASN A 142 3.81 6.19 27.68
CA ASN A 142 3.70 4.80 28.17
C ASN A 142 3.03 4.73 29.56
N ILE A 143 3.39 5.64 30.47
CA ILE A 143 2.75 5.74 31.79
C ILE A 143 1.26 6.11 31.64
N ALA A 144 0.93 7.07 30.79
CA ALA A 144 -0.45 7.48 30.55
C ALA A 144 -1.32 6.31 30.03
N PHE A 145 -0.83 5.57 29.02
CA PHE A 145 -1.56 4.39 28.52
C PHE A 145 -1.69 3.29 29.59
N ARG A 146 -0.63 3.05 30.37
CA ARG A 146 -0.66 2.07 31.46
C ARG A 146 -1.72 2.42 32.50
N VAL A 147 -1.81 3.69 32.88
CA VAL A 147 -2.80 4.18 33.84
C VAL A 147 -4.20 4.08 33.25
N ALA A 148 -4.39 4.44 31.98
CA ALA A 148 -5.67 4.32 31.32
C ALA A 148 -6.18 2.86 31.33
N ASP A 149 -5.30 1.91 31.01
CA ASP A 149 -5.60 0.48 31.02
C ASP A 149 -5.97 0.00 32.43
N GLU A 150 -5.16 0.33 33.47
CA GLU A 150 -5.42 -0.07 34.86
C GLU A 150 -6.70 0.51 35.44
N GLN A 151 -7.14 1.69 35.00
CA GLN A 151 -8.33 2.37 35.48
C GLN A 151 -9.54 2.21 34.56
N GLY A 152 -9.40 1.49 33.44
CA GLY A 152 -10.45 1.28 32.45
C GLY A 152 -10.91 2.58 31.76
N MET A 153 -9.96 3.53 31.57
CA MET A 153 -10.25 4.78 30.86
C MET A 153 -10.17 4.55 29.36
N PRO A 154 -11.24 4.79 28.59
CA PRO A 154 -11.18 4.66 27.13
C PRO A 154 -10.32 5.77 26.52
N LEU A 155 -9.57 5.42 25.46
CA LEU A 155 -8.78 6.34 24.65
C LEU A 155 -9.23 6.26 23.21
N PHE A 156 -10.31 6.95 22.87
CA PHE A 156 -10.88 6.92 21.52
C PHE A 156 -10.23 7.97 20.61
N ASP A 157 -10.13 9.21 21.06
CA ASP A 157 -9.70 10.32 20.25
C ASP A 157 -8.54 11.13 20.88
N LEU A 158 -8.12 12.19 20.18
CA LEU A 158 -7.04 13.09 20.66
C LEU A 158 -7.45 13.82 21.96
N LYS A 159 -8.73 14.12 22.17
CA LYS A 159 -9.20 14.84 23.34
C LYS A 159 -9.10 13.96 24.59
N ASP A 160 -9.36 12.66 24.45
CA ASP A 160 -9.17 11.70 25.54
C ASP A 160 -7.71 11.65 25.96
N LEU A 161 -6.78 11.57 24.99
CA LEU A 161 -5.35 11.58 25.28
C LEU A 161 -4.90 12.92 25.90
N GLN A 162 -5.41 14.05 25.42
CA GLN A 162 -5.13 15.37 25.98
C GLN A 162 -5.61 15.47 27.42
N ALA A 163 -6.85 15.04 27.71
CA ALA A 163 -7.43 15.04 29.05
C ALA A 163 -6.62 14.12 30.01
N LEU A 164 -6.25 12.93 29.53
CA LEU A 164 -5.42 12.00 30.29
C LEU A 164 -4.06 12.60 30.64
N LEU A 165 -3.40 13.29 29.70
CA LEU A 165 -2.12 13.94 29.94
C LEU A 165 -2.22 15.10 30.96
N VAL A 166 -3.34 15.83 30.98
CA VAL A 166 -3.61 16.82 32.04
C VAL A 166 -3.70 16.14 33.38
N TRP A 167 -4.50 15.09 33.48
CA TRP A 167 -4.67 14.32 34.70
C TRP A 167 -3.33 13.70 35.19
N VAL A 168 -2.53 13.12 34.28
CA VAL A 168 -1.19 12.61 34.58
C VAL A 168 -0.29 13.73 35.14
N GLY A 169 -0.42 14.94 34.63
CA GLY A 169 0.30 16.13 35.14
C GLY A 169 -0.12 16.52 36.56
N GLU A 170 -1.39 16.43 36.87
CA GLU A 170 -1.95 16.70 38.20
C GLU A 170 -1.51 15.65 39.22
N GLN A 171 -1.46 14.38 38.81
CA GLN A 171 -1.05 13.23 39.66
C GLN A 171 0.44 12.91 39.58
N ARG A 172 1.27 13.79 39.02
CA ARG A 172 2.68 13.50 38.69
C ARG A 172 3.54 13.03 39.88
N GLU A 173 3.26 13.53 41.10
CA GLU A 173 4.04 13.17 42.28
C GLU A 173 3.83 11.70 42.66
N GLU A 174 2.60 11.25 42.67
CA GLU A 174 2.23 9.87 42.94
C GLU A 174 2.71 8.94 41.83
N LEU A 175 2.48 9.31 40.57
CA LEU A 175 2.87 8.53 39.40
C LEU A 175 4.40 8.41 39.28
N THR A 176 5.15 9.45 39.66
CA THR A 176 6.62 9.40 39.66
C THR A 176 7.15 8.37 40.66
N LEU A 177 6.50 8.22 41.82
CA LEU A 177 6.89 7.22 42.82
C LEU A 177 6.57 5.80 42.33
N ARG A 178 5.53 5.62 41.54
CA ARG A 178 5.03 4.31 41.08
C ARG A 178 5.70 3.83 39.79
N TYR A 179 5.89 4.73 38.83
CA TYR A 179 6.27 4.38 37.46
C TYR A 179 7.56 5.05 36.97
N GLY A 180 8.09 6.02 37.68
CA GLY A 180 9.26 6.80 37.27
C GLY A 180 8.94 8.24 36.92
N ASN A 181 9.94 8.99 36.49
CA ASN A 181 9.88 10.43 36.37
C ASN A 181 8.81 10.92 35.38
N VAL A 182 7.83 11.68 35.89
CA VAL A 182 6.81 12.37 35.09
C VAL A 182 7.03 13.89 35.22
N SER A 183 7.62 14.50 34.19
CA SER A 183 7.95 15.92 34.23
C SER A 183 6.86 16.78 33.55
N ALA A 184 6.52 17.94 34.15
CA ALA A 184 5.60 18.89 33.53
C ALA A 184 6.11 19.42 32.17
N SER A 185 7.43 19.50 31.99
CA SER A 185 8.04 19.90 30.72
C SER A 185 7.80 18.90 29.60
N SER A 186 7.85 17.59 29.90
CA SER A 186 7.54 16.53 28.95
C SER A 186 6.06 16.57 28.55
N ILE A 187 5.15 16.69 29.51
CA ILE A 187 3.71 16.80 29.26
C ILE A 187 3.42 18.00 28.34
N GLY A 188 3.95 19.18 28.68
CA GLY A 188 3.76 20.38 27.86
C GLY A 188 4.34 20.25 26.44
N ALA A 189 5.43 19.48 26.28
CA ALA A 189 5.99 19.20 24.96
C ALA A 189 5.07 18.25 24.15
N ILE A 190 4.54 17.21 24.77
CA ILE A 190 3.60 16.27 24.13
C ILE A 190 2.32 17.01 23.69
N GLN A 191 1.75 17.85 24.57
CA GLN A 191 0.55 18.61 24.25
C GLN A 191 0.75 19.56 23.05
N ARG A 192 1.91 20.22 22.92
CA ARG A 192 2.23 21.03 21.75
C ARG A 192 2.29 20.20 20.46
N ARG A 193 2.84 18.97 20.54
CA ARG A 193 2.88 18.05 19.40
C ARG A 193 1.47 17.57 19.00
N LEU A 194 0.60 17.31 19.99
CA LEU A 194 -0.81 16.97 19.73
C LEU A 194 -1.56 18.08 19.01
N LEU A 195 -1.34 19.36 19.39
CA LEU A 195 -1.93 20.50 18.67
C LEU A 195 -1.47 20.58 17.21
N VAL A 196 -0.19 20.28 16.94
CA VAL A 196 0.33 20.25 15.57
C VAL A 196 -0.34 19.11 14.78
N LEU A 197 -0.47 17.93 15.39
CA LEU A 197 -1.13 16.77 14.77
C LEU A 197 -2.62 17.05 14.48
N GLU A 198 -3.32 17.68 15.40
CA GLU A 198 -4.72 18.08 15.23
C GLU A 198 -4.89 18.98 14.00
N ASN A 199 -4.01 19.97 13.83
CA ASN A 199 -4.01 20.86 12.66
C ASN A 199 -3.65 20.16 11.33
N GLN A 200 -3.03 18.98 11.38
CA GLN A 200 -2.68 18.18 10.21
C GLN A 200 -3.76 17.15 9.84
N GLY A 201 -4.89 17.13 10.50
CA GLY A 201 -5.99 16.19 10.26
C GLY A 201 -6.05 15.03 11.25
N GLY A 202 -5.28 15.09 12.33
CA GLY A 202 -5.32 14.04 13.37
C GLY A 202 -6.69 13.95 14.05
N ALA A 203 -7.45 15.05 14.11
CA ALA A 203 -8.79 15.04 14.68
C ALA A 203 -9.79 14.19 13.88
N GLU A 204 -9.59 14.06 12.57
CA GLU A 204 -10.41 13.25 11.68
C GLU A 204 -9.99 11.77 11.69
N LEU A 205 -8.70 11.50 11.94
CA LEU A 205 -8.18 10.13 11.99
C LEU A 205 -8.61 9.40 13.28
N PHE A 206 -8.56 10.09 14.42
CA PHE A 206 -8.83 9.45 15.70
C PHE A 206 -10.28 9.57 16.11
N GLY A 207 -10.90 8.44 16.41
CA GLY A 207 -12.28 8.35 16.86
C GLY A 207 -12.99 7.08 16.42
N GLU A 208 -14.24 6.97 16.82
CA GLU A 208 -15.11 5.89 16.43
C GLU A 208 -16.12 6.30 15.33
N PRO A 209 -16.62 5.34 14.55
CA PRO A 209 -16.19 3.93 14.53
C PRO A 209 -14.82 3.76 13.90
N ALA A 210 -13.99 2.93 14.52
CA ALA A 210 -12.71 2.53 13.93
C ALA A 210 -12.93 1.61 12.73
N LEU A 211 -11.99 1.62 11.78
CA LEU A 211 -12.00 0.72 10.62
C LEU A 211 -11.79 -0.72 11.11
N ALA A 212 -12.79 -1.58 10.89
CA ALA A 212 -12.64 -3.00 11.20
C ALA A 212 -11.99 -3.76 10.04
N LEU A 213 -11.14 -4.74 10.33
CA LEU A 213 -10.52 -5.57 9.29
C LEU A 213 -11.54 -6.30 8.43
N SER A 214 -12.70 -6.69 8.99
CA SER A 214 -13.82 -7.28 8.25
C SER A 214 -14.35 -6.38 7.12
N ASP A 215 -14.18 -5.06 7.24
CA ASP A 215 -14.66 -4.11 6.24
C ASP A 215 -13.79 -4.15 4.98
N ILE A 216 -12.49 -4.45 5.15
CA ILE A 216 -11.53 -4.50 4.05
C ILE A 216 -11.26 -5.92 3.52
N ILE A 217 -11.49 -6.96 4.36
CA ILE A 217 -11.34 -8.37 3.98
C ILE A 217 -12.71 -8.96 3.66
N SER A 218 -13.31 -8.52 2.57
CA SER A 218 -14.65 -8.96 2.19
C SER A 218 -14.71 -9.39 0.73
N THR A 219 -15.68 -10.25 0.44
CA THR A 219 -16.03 -10.67 -0.91
C THR A 219 -17.50 -10.41 -1.16
N THR A 220 -17.86 -10.09 -2.39
CA THR A 220 -19.24 -9.93 -2.83
C THR A 220 -19.97 -11.27 -2.95
N ALA A 221 -21.29 -11.22 -3.08
CA ALA A 221 -22.12 -12.43 -3.22
C ALA A 221 -21.78 -13.26 -4.47
N ASP A 222 -21.23 -12.65 -5.51
CA ASP A 222 -20.74 -13.32 -6.72
C ASP A 222 -19.30 -13.86 -6.57
N GLY A 223 -18.70 -13.74 -5.39
CA GLY A 223 -17.39 -14.29 -5.04
C GLY A 223 -16.20 -13.43 -5.42
N ARG A 224 -16.39 -12.22 -5.95
CA ARG A 224 -15.29 -11.28 -6.23
C ARG A 224 -14.79 -10.62 -4.96
N GLY A 225 -13.47 -10.37 -4.90
CA GLY A 225 -12.85 -9.61 -3.80
C GLY A 225 -13.22 -8.13 -3.86
N GLN A 226 -13.57 -7.54 -2.71
CA GLN A 226 -13.82 -6.12 -2.59
C GLN A 226 -12.52 -5.33 -2.84
N ILE A 227 -12.57 -4.28 -3.66
CA ILE A 227 -11.47 -3.34 -3.87
C ILE A 227 -11.71 -2.12 -2.99
N ASN A 228 -10.84 -1.92 -2.02
CA ASN A 228 -10.86 -0.80 -1.09
C ASN A 228 -9.89 0.27 -1.58
N ILE A 229 -10.37 1.46 -1.89
CA ILE A 229 -9.57 2.59 -2.39
C ILE A 229 -9.50 3.68 -1.32
N LEU A 230 -8.31 3.91 -0.77
CA LEU A 230 -8.06 5.03 0.14
C LEU A 230 -7.67 6.28 -0.66
N ALA A 231 -8.51 7.30 -0.65
CA ALA A 231 -8.19 8.60 -1.21
C ALA A 231 -7.06 9.26 -0.38
N SER A 232 -5.89 9.42 -0.97
CA SER A 232 -4.68 9.85 -0.27
C SER A 232 -4.12 11.20 -0.77
N ASP A 233 -4.82 11.88 -1.68
CA ASP A 233 -4.40 13.14 -2.28
C ASP A 233 -4.13 14.24 -1.24
N LYS A 234 -4.97 14.36 -0.22
CA LYS A 234 -4.78 15.33 0.87
C LYS A 234 -3.75 14.88 1.91
N LEU A 235 -3.60 13.58 2.09
CA LEU A 235 -2.65 12.99 3.03
C LEU A 235 -1.19 13.23 2.61
N MET A 236 -0.94 13.56 1.34
CA MET A 236 0.38 13.98 0.88
C MET A 236 0.93 15.21 1.62
N ASN A 237 0.04 16.08 2.13
CA ASN A 237 0.44 17.22 2.92
C ASN A 237 0.76 16.89 4.39
N ALA A 238 0.47 15.65 4.81
CA ALA A 238 0.75 15.11 6.14
C ALA A 238 1.37 13.70 6.03
N PRO A 239 2.57 13.56 5.43
CA PRO A 239 3.15 12.25 5.10
C PRO A 239 3.37 11.36 6.31
N ARG A 240 3.61 11.94 7.49
CA ARG A 240 3.73 11.16 8.73
C ARG A 240 2.42 10.55 9.18
N LEU A 241 1.34 11.33 9.11
CA LEU A 241 0.00 10.84 9.43
C LEU A 241 -0.36 9.68 8.50
N TYR A 242 -0.09 9.83 7.22
CA TYR A 242 -0.29 8.80 6.20
C TYR A 242 0.51 7.54 6.51
N ALA A 243 1.83 7.66 6.69
CA ALA A 243 2.69 6.52 6.96
C ALA A 243 2.34 5.81 8.28
N THR A 244 2.03 6.58 9.33
CA THR A 244 1.67 6.00 10.65
C THR A 244 0.32 5.30 10.58
N PHE A 245 -0.68 5.85 9.89
CA PHE A 245 -1.97 5.19 9.67
C PHE A 245 -1.79 3.85 8.95
N LEU A 246 -1.06 3.84 7.83
CA LEU A 246 -0.82 2.60 7.09
C LEU A 246 -0.05 1.57 7.91
N LEU A 247 0.89 2.03 8.72
CA LEU A 247 1.61 1.13 9.63
C LEU A 247 0.69 0.57 10.73
N CYS A 248 -0.21 1.38 11.28
CA CYS A 248 -1.22 0.93 12.24
C CYS A 248 -2.08 -0.17 11.61
N LEU A 249 -2.62 0.08 10.42
CA LEU A 249 -3.44 -0.88 9.68
C LEU A 249 -2.69 -2.20 9.40
N LEU A 250 -1.44 -2.12 8.95
CA LEU A 250 -0.62 -3.31 8.71
C LEU A 250 -0.28 -4.05 10.02
N SER A 251 -0.08 -3.32 11.13
CA SER A 251 0.19 -3.93 12.44
C SER A 251 -1.03 -4.67 12.97
N GLU A 252 -2.21 -4.07 12.85
CA GLU A 252 -3.48 -4.68 13.23
C GLU A 252 -3.76 -5.96 12.42
N LEU A 253 -3.56 -5.91 11.10
CA LEU A 253 -3.65 -7.10 10.25
C LEU A 253 -2.68 -8.20 10.69
N PHE A 254 -1.46 -7.82 11.06
CA PHE A 254 -0.47 -8.78 11.53
C PHE A 254 -0.87 -9.41 12.87
N GLU A 255 -1.47 -8.67 13.77
CA GLU A 255 -1.88 -9.15 15.09
C GLU A 255 -3.15 -10.00 15.01
N GLU A 256 -4.15 -9.58 14.26
CA GLU A 256 -5.47 -10.22 14.24
C GLU A 256 -5.57 -11.43 13.28
N LEU A 257 -4.85 -11.39 12.14
CA LEU A 257 -4.94 -12.48 11.19
C LEU A 257 -4.23 -13.74 11.70
N PRO A 258 -4.84 -14.92 11.51
CA PRO A 258 -4.19 -16.18 11.86
C PRO A 258 -3.03 -16.49 10.91
N GLU A 259 -2.04 -17.23 11.41
CA GLU A 259 -1.01 -17.82 10.57
C GLU A 259 -1.65 -18.84 9.60
N VAL A 260 -1.41 -18.65 8.29
CA VAL A 260 -1.98 -19.52 7.25
C VAL A 260 -0.90 -20.22 6.40
N GLY A 261 0.37 -19.84 6.61
CA GLY A 261 1.49 -20.40 5.83
C GLY A 261 1.49 -19.94 4.37
N ASP A 262 1.57 -20.90 3.44
CA ASP A 262 1.48 -20.65 2.00
C ASP A 262 0.07 -21.05 1.50
N PRO A 263 -0.91 -20.14 1.46
CA PRO A 263 -2.26 -20.43 1.00
C PRO A 263 -2.32 -20.46 -0.53
N ASP A 264 -3.33 -21.13 -1.11
CA ASP A 264 -3.56 -21.19 -2.56
C ASP A 264 -3.76 -19.82 -3.21
N LYS A 265 -4.22 -18.83 -2.44
CA LYS A 265 -4.36 -17.43 -2.82
C LYS A 265 -4.23 -16.52 -1.60
N PRO A 266 -3.83 -15.24 -1.78
CA PRO A 266 -3.78 -14.29 -0.69
C PRO A 266 -5.14 -14.09 0.00
N LYS A 267 -5.10 -13.76 1.30
CA LYS A 267 -6.27 -13.28 2.05
C LYS A 267 -6.60 -11.84 1.73
N LEU A 268 -5.58 -11.05 1.43
CA LEU A 268 -5.67 -9.63 1.09
C LEU A 268 -4.41 -9.23 0.33
N VAL A 269 -4.54 -8.29 -0.59
CA VAL A 269 -3.40 -7.67 -1.27
C VAL A 269 -3.44 -6.17 -1.10
N PHE A 270 -2.33 -5.59 -0.64
CA PHE A 270 -2.11 -4.15 -0.54
C PHE A 270 -1.33 -3.63 -1.75
N PHE A 271 -1.77 -2.48 -2.28
CA PHE A 271 -0.99 -1.69 -3.22
C PHE A 271 -0.72 -0.31 -2.61
N PHE A 272 0.54 0.01 -2.42
CA PHE A 272 0.98 1.33 -1.99
C PHE A 272 1.45 2.12 -3.21
N ASP A 273 0.56 2.99 -3.71
CA ASP A 273 0.93 3.92 -4.79
C ASP A 273 1.83 5.02 -4.23
N GLU A 274 2.77 5.49 -5.07
CA GLU A 274 3.82 6.45 -4.70
C GLU A 274 4.54 6.03 -3.40
N ALA A 275 5.04 4.79 -3.38
CA ALA A 275 5.61 4.16 -2.18
C ALA A 275 6.74 4.95 -1.51
N HIS A 276 7.42 5.86 -2.25
CA HIS A 276 8.41 6.76 -1.67
C HIS A 276 7.85 7.60 -0.51
N LEU A 277 6.55 7.92 -0.51
CA LEU A 277 5.91 8.67 0.56
C LEU A 277 5.92 7.95 1.93
N LEU A 278 6.07 6.62 1.93
CA LEU A 278 6.21 5.85 3.17
C LEU A 278 7.61 5.95 3.77
N PHE A 279 8.61 6.25 2.94
CA PHE A 279 10.01 6.16 3.31
C PHE A 279 10.72 7.52 3.33
N ASP A 280 10.33 8.46 2.45
CA ASP A 280 10.94 9.78 2.36
C ASP A 280 10.70 10.62 3.62
N GLY A 281 11.79 10.95 4.32
CA GLY A 281 11.72 11.72 5.55
C GLY A 281 11.10 10.99 6.75
N ALA A 282 10.77 9.70 6.59
CA ALA A 282 10.25 8.89 7.70
C ALA A 282 11.33 8.62 8.73
N PRO A 283 11.02 8.69 10.02
CA PRO A 283 11.96 8.32 11.07
C PRO A 283 12.40 6.85 10.93
N LYS A 284 13.71 6.59 11.12
CA LYS A 284 14.26 5.22 10.97
C LYS A 284 13.45 4.14 11.71
N PRO A 285 13.00 4.32 12.97
CA PRO A 285 12.21 3.30 13.65
C PRO A 285 10.87 2.99 12.98
N LEU A 286 10.29 3.94 12.22
CA LEU A 286 9.08 3.71 11.43
C LEU A 286 9.40 2.82 10.21
N VAL A 287 10.48 3.13 9.49
CA VAL A 287 10.96 2.31 8.36
C VAL A 287 11.28 0.89 8.83
N ASP A 288 12.03 0.74 9.91
CA ASP A 288 12.38 -0.57 10.50
C ASP A 288 11.13 -1.40 10.85
N LYS A 289 10.05 -0.73 11.30
CA LYS A 289 8.78 -1.41 11.60
C LYS A 289 8.04 -1.85 10.33
N VAL A 290 8.03 -1.02 9.29
CA VAL A 290 7.48 -1.40 7.97
C VAL A 290 8.23 -2.60 7.40
N GLU A 291 9.56 -2.61 7.49
CA GLU A 291 10.39 -3.76 7.08
C GLU A 291 10.05 -5.02 7.85
N GLN A 292 9.94 -4.92 9.17
CA GLN A 292 9.57 -6.05 10.02
C GLN A 292 8.21 -6.63 9.62
N ILE A 293 7.20 -5.76 9.46
CA ILE A 293 5.85 -6.20 9.09
C ILE A 293 5.84 -6.79 7.69
N ALA A 294 6.44 -6.14 6.70
CA ALA A 294 6.52 -6.66 5.34
C ALA A 294 7.15 -8.06 5.29
N ARG A 295 8.14 -8.34 6.14
CA ARG A 295 8.75 -9.67 6.25
C ARG A 295 7.82 -10.72 6.84
N LEU A 296 7.03 -10.34 7.85
CA LEU A 296 6.25 -11.29 8.66
C LEU A 296 4.82 -11.48 8.15
N ILE A 297 4.20 -10.46 7.56
CA ILE A 297 2.78 -10.48 7.18
C ILE A 297 2.48 -11.50 6.07
N ARG A 298 3.49 -11.94 5.34
CA ARG A 298 3.38 -13.02 4.37
C ARG A 298 2.79 -14.28 5.00
N SER A 299 3.20 -14.66 6.21
CA SER A 299 2.70 -15.85 6.92
C SER A 299 1.20 -15.74 7.25
N LYS A 300 0.66 -14.52 7.28
CA LYS A 300 -0.77 -14.24 7.44
C LYS A 300 -1.55 -14.30 6.11
N GLY A 301 -0.88 -14.59 5.01
CA GLY A 301 -1.47 -14.62 3.68
C GLY A 301 -1.70 -13.27 3.03
N VAL A 302 -1.03 -12.21 3.51
CA VAL A 302 -1.15 -10.85 2.96
C VAL A 302 -0.01 -10.54 2.01
N GLY A 303 -0.34 -10.09 0.80
CA GLY A 303 0.62 -9.59 -0.19
C GLY A 303 0.74 -8.07 -0.14
N ILE A 304 1.95 -7.54 -0.26
CA ILE A 304 2.20 -6.09 -0.35
C ILE A 304 2.90 -5.80 -1.68
N TYR A 305 2.36 -4.85 -2.43
CA TYR A 305 2.90 -4.39 -3.71
C TYR A 305 3.20 -2.90 -3.62
N PHE A 306 4.46 -2.54 -3.78
CA PHE A 306 4.89 -1.16 -3.84
C PHE A 306 4.87 -0.66 -5.28
N VAL A 307 4.29 0.52 -5.49
CA VAL A 307 4.27 1.20 -6.79
C VAL A 307 5.07 2.48 -6.66
N THR A 308 6.13 2.63 -7.44
CA THR A 308 7.04 3.77 -7.33
C THR A 308 7.64 4.18 -8.66
N GLN A 309 8.24 5.36 -8.70
CA GLN A 309 8.91 5.85 -9.91
C GLN A 309 10.29 5.19 -10.10
N ASN A 310 10.96 4.85 -9.02
CA ASN A 310 12.28 4.23 -9.05
C ASN A 310 12.36 3.11 -7.99
N PRO A 311 12.89 1.92 -8.30
CA PRO A 311 13.12 0.89 -7.29
C PRO A 311 13.93 1.37 -6.07
N SER A 312 14.87 2.29 -6.25
CA SER A 312 15.70 2.84 -5.17
C SER A 312 14.94 3.70 -4.15
N ASP A 313 13.66 4.02 -4.40
CA ASP A 313 12.80 4.72 -3.45
C ASP A 313 12.36 3.80 -2.30
N VAL A 314 12.45 2.49 -2.49
CA VAL A 314 12.14 1.47 -1.50
C VAL A 314 13.43 0.99 -0.84
N PRO A 315 13.51 0.90 0.50
CA PRO A 315 14.68 0.39 1.20
C PRO A 315 15.11 -0.99 0.70
N GLU A 316 16.42 -1.22 0.65
CA GLU A 316 17.02 -2.43 0.06
C GLU A 316 16.55 -3.71 0.77
N ASP A 317 16.39 -3.66 2.09
CA ASP A 317 15.90 -4.79 2.89
C ASP A 317 14.45 -5.17 2.55
N ILE A 318 13.61 -4.18 2.18
CA ILE A 318 12.26 -4.42 1.66
C ILE A 318 12.33 -4.92 0.22
N LEU A 319 13.13 -4.29 -0.65
CA LEU A 319 13.29 -4.71 -2.05
C LEU A 319 13.66 -6.19 -2.16
N GLY A 320 14.48 -6.70 -1.25
CA GLY A 320 14.85 -8.11 -1.16
C GLY A 320 13.69 -9.06 -0.89
N GLN A 321 12.55 -8.56 -0.37
CA GLN A 321 11.33 -9.35 -0.11
C GLN A 321 10.34 -9.35 -1.27
N LEU A 322 10.51 -8.43 -2.25
CA LEU A 322 9.56 -8.23 -3.35
C LEU A 322 9.84 -9.21 -4.49
N GLY A 323 9.17 -10.36 -4.44
CA GLY A 323 9.42 -11.47 -5.38
C GLY A 323 8.81 -11.26 -6.76
N ASN A 324 7.62 -10.62 -6.85
CA ASN A 324 6.94 -10.39 -8.12
C ASN A 324 7.24 -8.98 -8.63
N ARG A 325 7.86 -8.86 -9.80
CA ARG A 325 8.39 -7.57 -10.29
C ARG A 325 7.89 -7.21 -11.66
N VAL A 326 7.42 -5.97 -11.78
CA VAL A 326 7.04 -5.32 -13.04
C VAL A 326 7.80 -4.01 -13.15
N GLN A 327 8.72 -3.92 -14.08
CA GLN A 327 9.55 -2.74 -14.31
C GLN A 327 9.18 -2.11 -15.64
N HIS A 328 8.48 -0.99 -15.60
CA HIS A 328 8.26 -0.12 -16.75
C HIS A 328 9.52 0.69 -17.05
N ALA A 329 9.49 1.44 -18.16
CA ALA A 329 10.63 2.23 -18.60
C ALA A 329 11.19 3.13 -17.50
N LEU A 330 12.50 3.10 -17.33
CA LEU A 330 13.27 4.10 -16.60
C LEU A 330 14.02 4.98 -17.61
N ARG A 331 13.87 6.29 -17.44
CA ARG A 331 14.57 7.26 -18.29
C ARG A 331 15.83 7.71 -17.56
N ALA A 332 16.99 7.48 -18.18
CA ALA A 332 18.28 7.82 -17.60
C ALA A 332 18.84 9.09 -18.26
N PHE A 333 18.52 10.26 -17.69
CA PHE A 333 19.03 11.55 -18.17
C PHE A 333 20.35 11.96 -17.51
N THR A 334 20.61 11.47 -16.30
CA THR A 334 21.81 11.78 -15.52
C THR A 334 22.68 10.54 -15.29
N ALA A 335 23.93 10.75 -14.87
CA ALA A 335 24.80 9.64 -14.46
C ALA A 335 24.25 8.87 -13.23
N ARG A 336 23.47 9.54 -12.37
CA ARG A 336 22.77 8.92 -11.25
C ARG A 336 21.69 7.98 -11.77
N ASP A 337 20.83 8.46 -12.67
CA ASP A 337 19.73 7.67 -13.24
C ASP A 337 20.27 6.42 -13.96
N ARG A 338 21.39 6.56 -14.68
CA ARG A 338 22.02 5.44 -15.36
C ARG A 338 22.50 4.37 -14.37
N ARG A 339 23.09 4.76 -13.24
CA ARG A 339 23.49 3.80 -12.20
C ARG A 339 22.29 3.10 -11.60
N GLN A 340 21.22 3.83 -11.31
CA GLN A 340 19.97 3.26 -10.76
C GLN A 340 19.33 2.28 -11.74
N LEU A 341 19.35 2.58 -13.04
CA LEU A 341 18.84 1.68 -14.08
C LEU A 341 19.65 0.36 -14.12
N VAL A 342 20.98 0.43 -14.06
CA VAL A 342 21.84 -0.75 -14.04
C VAL A 342 21.59 -1.57 -12.76
N GLN A 343 21.53 -0.92 -11.59
CA GLN A 343 21.21 -1.58 -10.33
C GLN A 343 19.84 -2.27 -10.36
N ALA A 344 18.82 -1.63 -10.94
CA ALA A 344 17.53 -2.26 -11.13
C ALA A 344 17.61 -3.51 -12.00
N ALA A 345 18.35 -3.44 -13.11
CA ALA A 345 18.53 -4.57 -14.03
C ALA A 345 19.27 -5.76 -13.40
N GLU A 346 20.30 -5.51 -12.59
CA GLU A 346 21.07 -6.55 -11.91
C GLU A 346 20.25 -7.39 -10.91
N THR A 347 19.07 -6.92 -10.50
CA THR A 347 18.20 -7.66 -9.58
C THR A 347 17.32 -8.71 -10.25
N TYR A 348 17.36 -8.81 -11.59
CA TYR A 348 16.60 -9.77 -12.37
C TYR A 348 17.44 -10.98 -12.74
N ARG A 349 16.78 -12.11 -12.98
CA ARG A 349 17.37 -13.28 -13.59
C ARG A 349 17.44 -13.05 -15.10
N ASP A 350 18.67 -12.99 -15.64
CA ASP A 350 18.93 -12.64 -17.03
C ASP A 350 18.17 -13.48 -18.04
N ASN A 351 17.74 -12.83 -19.11
CA ASN A 351 17.24 -13.48 -20.32
C ASN A 351 18.35 -13.50 -21.39
N PRO A 352 18.67 -14.67 -21.96
CA PRO A 352 19.72 -14.75 -22.96
C PRO A 352 19.39 -14.05 -24.29
N LEU A 353 18.14 -13.62 -24.49
CA LEU A 353 17.67 -13.01 -25.74
C LEU A 353 17.86 -11.49 -25.79
N PHE A 354 18.04 -10.83 -24.64
CA PHE A 354 18.22 -9.39 -24.57
C PHE A 354 18.96 -8.95 -23.30
N ASP A 355 19.57 -7.77 -23.35
CA ASP A 355 20.12 -7.11 -22.16
C ASP A 355 18.99 -6.47 -21.35
N THR A 356 18.93 -6.76 -20.03
CA THR A 356 17.84 -6.30 -19.15
C THR A 356 17.84 -4.78 -18.98
N ALA A 357 19.01 -4.14 -18.88
CA ALA A 357 19.11 -2.69 -18.72
C ALA A 357 18.68 -1.97 -20.01
N ASP A 358 19.05 -2.50 -21.17
CA ASP A 358 18.59 -1.99 -22.45
C ASP A 358 17.09 -2.15 -22.62
N ALA A 359 16.53 -3.31 -22.25
CA ALA A 359 15.10 -3.54 -22.29
C ALA A 359 14.34 -2.55 -21.41
N ILE A 360 14.76 -2.31 -20.15
CA ILE A 360 14.14 -1.32 -19.25
C ILE A 360 14.16 0.09 -19.85
N ARG A 361 15.21 0.44 -20.57
CA ARG A 361 15.32 1.74 -21.24
C ARG A 361 14.40 1.88 -22.44
N GLU A 362 14.16 0.79 -23.18
CA GLU A 362 13.51 0.78 -24.50
C GLU A 362 12.03 0.43 -24.48
N VAL A 363 11.51 -0.22 -23.42
CA VAL A 363 10.09 -0.59 -23.35
C VAL A 363 9.19 0.63 -23.54
N GLY A 364 8.17 0.45 -24.33
CA GLY A 364 7.17 1.48 -24.65
C GLY A 364 6.12 1.65 -23.56
N VAL A 365 5.19 2.57 -23.80
CA VAL A 365 4.04 2.79 -22.89
C VAL A 365 3.15 1.54 -22.85
N GLY A 366 2.96 1.00 -21.66
CA GLY A 366 2.20 -0.24 -21.45
C GLY A 366 3.00 -1.51 -21.72
N GLU A 367 4.29 -1.40 -21.99
CA GLU A 367 5.24 -2.49 -21.89
C GLU A 367 5.99 -2.42 -20.56
N ALA A 368 6.51 -3.55 -20.11
CA ALA A 368 7.38 -3.66 -18.95
C ALA A 368 8.33 -4.85 -19.11
N VAL A 369 9.40 -4.89 -18.36
CA VAL A 369 10.08 -6.15 -18.08
C VAL A 369 9.46 -6.76 -16.83
N THR A 370 9.10 -8.04 -16.88
CA THR A 370 8.42 -8.74 -15.78
C THR A 370 9.24 -9.94 -15.33
N SER A 371 9.25 -10.18 -14.03
CA SER A 371 9.77 -11.39 -13.42
C SER A 371 8.82 -11.79 -12.31
N MET A 372 8.04 -12.85 -12.55
CA MET A 372 7.10 -13.38 -11.58
C MET A 372 7.67 -14.64 -10.94
N LEU A 373 7.30 -14.87 -9.70
CA LEU A 373 7.69 -16.10 -9.00
C LEU A 373 7.04 -17.32 -9.66
N GLN A 374 7.87 -18.32 -9.90
CA GLN A 374 7.49 -19.61 -10.49
C GLN A 374 7.64 -20.72 -9.45
N ASN A 375 7.57 -21.96 -9.90
CA ASN A 375 7.66 -23.17 -9.10
C ASN A 375 8.63 -23.04 -7.91
N LYS A 376 8.16 -23.34 -6.71
CA LYS A 376 8.90 -23.20 -5.43
C LYS A 376 9.27 -21.76 -5.06
N GLY A 377 8.62 -20.75 -5.67
CA GLY A 377 8.89 -19.33 -5.38
C GLY A 377 10.24 -18.84 -5.90
N ILE A 378 10.73 -19.42 -6.98
CA ILE A 378 11.96 -18.98 -7.65
C ILE A 378 11.60 -17.85 -8.63
N PRO A 379 12.34 -16.73 -8.67
CA PRO A 379 12.16 -15.69 -9.68
C PRO A 379 12.29 -16.26 -11.09
N GLY A 380 11.27 -15.99 -11.92
CA GLY A 380 11.30 -16.35 -13.34
C GLY A 380 12.41 -15.59 -14.10
N ILE A 381 12.79 -16.10 -15.26
CA ILE A 381 13.62 -15.36 -16.20
C ILE A 381 12.87 -14.08 -16.56
N VAL A 382 13.58 -12.96 -16.63
CA VAL A 382 12.98 -11.67 -17.01
C VAL A 382 12.43 -11.72 -18.44
N GLU A 383 11.20 -11.23 -18.61
CA GLU A 383 10.52 -11.19 -19.91
C GLU A 383 10.09 -9.78 -20.27
N ARG A 384 10.29 -9.40 -21.53
CA ARG A 384 9.71 -8.18 -22.08
C ARG A 384 8.23 -8.42 -22.36
N THR A 385 7.36 -7.77 -21.60
CA THR A 385 5.93 -8.09 -21.53
C THR A 385 5.09 -6.89 -21.96
N LEU A 386 4.17 -7.11 -22.88
CA LEU A 386 3.09 -6.18 -23.19
C LEU A 386 1.96 -6.42 -22.21
N ILE A 387 1.74 -5.45 -21.31
CA ILE A 387 0.74 -5.56 -20.23
C ILE A 387 -0.66 -5.57 -20.85
N ARG A 388 -1.53 -6.46 -20.35
CA ARG A 388 -2.92 -6.53 -20.82
C ARG A 388 -3.66 -5.19 -20.59
N PRO A 389 -4.65 -4.87 -21.43
CA PRO A 389 -5.49 -3.70 -21.20
C PRO A 389 -6.38 -3.88 -19.96
N PRO A 390 -6.73 -2.78 -19.26
CA PRO A 390 -7.68 -2.82 -18.14
C PRO A 390 -9.11 -3.04 -18.64
N SER A 391 -9.93 -3.70 -17.85
CA SER A 391 -11.37 -3.91 -18.12
C SER A 391 -12.24 -2.76 -17.57
N SER A 392 -11.79 -2.12 -16.50
CA SER A 392 -12.49 -0.98 -15.91
C SER A 392 -12.12 0.34 -16.60
N LYS A 393 -12.86 1.38 -16.26
CA LYS A 393 -12.63 2.75 -16.77
C LYS A 393 -11.24 3.24 -16.33
N LEU A 394 -10.45 3.70 -17.28
CA LEU A 394 -9.16 4.32 -16.98
C LEU A 394 -9.35 5.79 -16.61
N GLY A 395 -8.74 6.18 -15.47
CA GLY A 395 -8.80 7.54 -14.95
C GLY A 395 -9.93 7.77 -13.94
N PRO A 396 -10.06 8.99 -13.43
CA PRO A 396 -10.97 9.31 -12.34
C PRO A 396 -12.44 9.25 -12.75
N ILE A 397 -13.31 9.03 -11.77
CA ILE A 397 -14.75 9.25 -11.85
C ILE A 397 -15.10 10.60 -11.23
N SER A 398 -16.25 11.16 -11.63
CA SER A 398 -16.73 12.40 -11.05
C SER A 398 -17.17 12.22 -9.58
N PRO A 399 -17.22 13.28 -8.78
CA PRO A 399 -17.74 13.20 -7.40
C PRO A 399 -19.17 12.65 -7.34
N SER A 400 -20.01 12.94 -8.34
CA SER A 400 -21.38 12.42 -8.42
C SER A 400 -21.46 10.93 -8.78
N GLU A 401 -20.46 10.38 -9.44
CA GLU A 401 -20.35 8.93 -9.73
C GLU A 401 -19.76 8.15 -8.53
N ARG A 402 -19.11 8.86 -7.60
CA ARG A 402 -18.50 8.26 -6.41
C ARG A 402 -19.50 8.14 -5.24
N ALA A 403 -20.51 9.02 -5.18
CA ALA A 403 -21.58 9.02 -4.19
C ALA A 403 -22.63 7.93 -4.48
#